data_5a0cdc2f29063d275d636aec028f9fef
#
_entry.id   5a0cdc2f29063d275d636aec028f9fef
#
_cell.length_a   1.000
_cell.length_b   1.000
_cell.length_c   1.000
_cell.angle_alpha   90.00
_cell.angle_beta   90.00
_cell.angle_gamma   90.00
#
_symmetry.space_group_name_H-M   'P 1'
#
loop_
_entity.id
_entity.type
_entity.pdbx_description
1 polymer ?
#
loop_
_entity_poly.entity_id
_entity_poly.type
_entity_poly.pdbx_seq_one_letter_code
_entity_poly.pdbx_strand_id
1 'polypeptide(L)' 'MEDEYYVRIVHEMTKKHYISFIAALSSDRIQMVKLYPEGNAEARFKINGVKQIFYYCNRDGMYKSMD' A
#
# COMPACT_ATOMS: atom_id res chain seq x y z
N MET A 1 19.26 -13.94 0.88
CA MET A 1 18.03 -13.75 1.67
C MET A 1 17.21 -12.67 1.02
N GLU A 2 15.92 -12.93 0.80
CA GLU A 2 15.04 -11.94 0.22
C GLU A 2 14.49 -11.03 1.29
N ASP A 3 14.44 -9.76 0.99
CA ASP A 3 13.78 -8.80 1.85
C ASP A 3 12.34 -8.65 1.41
N GLU A 4 11.45 -8.73 2.36
CA GLU A 4 10.04 -8.59 2.07
C GLU A 4 9.46 -7.60 3.05
N TYR A 5 8.73 -6.63 2.51
CA TYR A 5 8.09 -5.60 3.31
C TYR A 5 6.59 -5.81 3.29
N TYR A 6 6.02 -6.06 4.45
CA TYR A 6 4.60 -6.33 4.58
C TYR A 6 3.89 -5.09 5.12
N VAL A 7 2.87 -4.66 4.40
CA VAL A 7 2.09 -3.48 4.77
C VAL A 7 0.65 -3.88 5.00
N ARG A 8 0.11 -3.47 6.13
CA ARG A 8 -1.28 -3.69 6.43
C ARG A 8 -1.88 -2.37 6.90
N ILE A 9 -3.01 -2.00 6.32
CA ILE A 9 -3.66 -0.73 6.63
C ILE A 9 -5.00 -1.02 7.29
N VAL A 10 -5.22 -0.42 8.46
CA VAL A 10 -6.49 -0.54 9.16
C VAL A 10 -7.43 0.48 8.54
N HIS A 11 -8.26 0.01 7.62
CA HIS A 11 -9.13 0.89 6.84
C HIS A 11 -10.34 0.10 6.37
N GLU A 12 -11.44 0.80 6.20
CA GLU A 12 -12.65 0.21 5.68
C GLU A 12 -12.42 -0.27 4.24
N MET A 13 -12.93 -1.46 3.92
CA MET A 13 -12.77 -2.02 2.59
C MET A 13 -14.14 -2.46 2.07
N THR A 14 -15.02 -1.48 1.90
CA THR A 14 -16.34 -1.71 1.33
C THR A 14 -16.35 -1.28 -0.13
N LYS A 15 -17.43 -1.59 -0.83
CA LYS A 15 -17.54 -1.21 -2.25
C LYS A 15 -17.53 0.30 -2.45
N LYS A 16 -17.96 1.06 -1.45
CA LYS A 16 -18.04 2.52 -1.56
C LYS A 16 -16.83 3.23 -0.99
N HIS A 17 -16.10 2.58 -0.10
CA HIS A 17 -14.99 3.21 0.60
C HIS A 17 -13.90 2.16 0.82
N TYR A 18 -12.83 2.25 0.05
CA TYR A 18 -11.77 1.23 0.08
C TYR A 18 -10.45 1.82 -0.36
N ILE A 19 -9.38 1.12 -0.02
CA ILE A 19 -8.04 1.47 -0.48
C ILE A 19 -7.85 0.86 -1.86
N SER A 20 -7.55 1.70 -2.86
CA SER A 20 -7.40 1.25 -4.24
C SER A 20 -6.06 0.59 -4.51
N PHE A 21 -4.99 1.13 -3.93
CA PHE A 21 -3.67 0.55 -4.12
C PHE A 21 -2.75 0.96 -3.00
N ILE A 22 -1.68 0.20 -2.84
CA ILE A 22 -0.59 0.52 -1.94
C ILE A 22 0.68 0.53 -2.76
N ALA A 23 1.51 1.55 -2.60
CA ALA A 23 2.76 1.69 -3.31
C ALA A 23 3.91 1.83 -2.33
N ALA A 24 5.02 1.18 -2.63
CA ALA A 24 6.23 1.26 -1.83
C ALA A 24 7.33 1.90 -2.65
N LEU A 25 7.93 2.93 -2.09
CA LEU A 25 9.00 3.68 -2.75
C LEU A 25 10.33 3.37 -2.09
N SER A 26 11.33 3.00 -2.89
CA SER A 26 12.69 2.87 -2.43
C SER A 26 13.56 3.91 -3.13
N SER A 27 14.88 3.80 -2.96
CA SER A 27 15.78 4.81 -3.54
C SER A 27 15.81 4.78 -5.06
N ASP A 28 15.53 3.63 -5.67
CA ASP A 28 15.67 3.49 -7.11
C ASP A 28 14.47 2.87 -7.81
N ARG A 29 13.39 2.58 -7.09
CA ARG A 29 12.24 1.95 -7.72
C ARG A 29 10.97 2.18 -6.90
N ILE A 30 9.85 1.93 -7.55
CA ILE A 30 8.56 1.96 -6.89
C ILE A 30 7.81 0.70 -7.28
N GLN A 31 7.13 0.10 -6.31
CA GLN A 31 6.27 -1.05 -6.54
C GLN A 31 4.87 -0.70 -6.10
N MET A 32 3.89 -1.21 -6.84
CA MET A 32 2.49 -0.91 -6.54
C MET A 32 1.68 -2.19 -6.58
N VAL A 33 0.80 -2.34 -5.60
CA VAL A 33 -0.12 -3.46 -5.54
C VAL A 33 -1.53 -2.90 -5.56
N LYS A 34 -2.32 -3.35 -6.54
CA LYS A 34 -3.70 -2.92 -6.65
C LYS A 34 -4.56 -3.74 -5.71
N LEU A 35 -5.47 -3.06 -5.01
CA LEU A 35 -6.39 -3.70 -4.09
C LEU A 35 -7.80 -3.61 -4.65
N TYR A 36 -8.69 -4.43 -4.11
CA TYR A 36 -10.07 -4.48 -4.55
C TYR A 36 -11.02 -4.32 -3.39
N PRO A 37 -12.22 -3.77 -3.64
CA PRO A 37 -13.21 -3.64 -2.56
C PRO A 37 -13.54 -4.99 -1.95
N GLU A 38 -13.83 -4.97 -0.66
CA GLU A 38 -14.22 -6.16 0.11
C GLU A 38 -13.09 -7.17 0.27
N GLY A 39 -11.87 -6.76 -0.05
CA GLY A 39 -10.68 -7.57 0.21
C GLY A 39 -9.93 -7.02 1.41
N ASN A 40 -8.73 -7.52 1.62
CA ASN A 40 -7.87 -7.06 2.70
C ASN A 40 -7.01 -5.90 2.24
N ALA A 41 -6.83 -4.91 3.12
CA ALA A 41 -5.95 -3.77 2.84
C ALA A 41 -4.53 -4.12 3.25
N GLU A 42 -3.89 -4.99 2.48
CA GLU A 42 -2.55 -5.45 2.79
C GLU A 42 -1.79 -5.75 1.51
N ALA A 43 -0.48 -5.65 1.58
CA ALA A 43 0.38 -5.91 0.44
C ALA A 43 1.76 -6.34 0.92
N ARG A 44 2.42 -7.14 0.10
CA ARG A 44 3.80 -7.55 0.34
C ARG A 44 4.66 -7.09 -0.81
N PHE A 45 5.78 -6.48 -0.47
CA PHE A 45 6.70 -5.96 -1.47
C PHE A 45 8.04 -6.64 -1.32
N LYS A 46 8.57 -7.15 -2.42
CA LYS A 46 9.93 -7.71 -2.45
C LYS A 46 10.89 -6.61 -2.88
N ILE A 47 11.20 -5.74 -1.94
CA ILE A 47 11.96 -4.54 -2.24
C ILE A 47 12.80 -4.18 -1.01
N ASN A 48 14.05 -3.78 -1.25
CA ASN A 48 14.95 -3.37 -0.19
C ASN A 48 14.87 -1.88 0.04
N GLY A 49 15.02 -1.48 1.30
CA GLY A 49 15.16 -0.07 1.63
C GLY A 49 13.93 0.74 1.31
N VAL A 50 12.77 0.28 1.76
CA VAL A 50 11.55 1.04 1.58
C VAL A 50 11.65 2.34 2.37
N LYS A 51 11.50 3.47 1.68
CA LYS A 51 11.59 4.79 2.29
C LYS A 51 10.24 5.41 2.57
N GLN A 52 9.23 5.04 1.78
CA GLN A 52 7.94 5.66 1.87
C GLN A 52 6.86 4.69 1.42
N ILE A 53 5.72 4.75 2.08
CA ILE A 53 4.55 3.99 1.66
C ILE A 53 3.46 4.98 1.32
N PHE A 54 2.83 4.79 0.18
CA PHE A 54 1.67 5.57 -0.24
C PHE A 54 0.48 4.64 -0.40
N TYR A 55 -0.70 5.14 -0.08
CA TYR A 55 -1.91 4.39 -0.38
C TYR A 55 -3.02 5.36 -0.75
N TYR A 56 -3.90 4.92 -1.60
CA TYR A 56 -4.95 5.76 -2.15
C TYR A 56 -6.32 5.22 -1.75
N CYS A 57 -7.10 6.06 -1.10
CA CYS A 57 -8.48 5.76 -0.74
C CYS A 57 -9.38 6.41 -1.78
N ASN A 58 -10.38 5.66 -2.29
CA ASN A 58 -11.22 6.16 -3.35
C ASN A 58 -12.06 7.39 -2.96
N ARG A 59 -12.23 7.63 -1.66
CA ARG A 59 -13.00 8.78 -1.19
C ARG A 59 -12.13 9.85 -0.56
N ASP A 60 -11.13 9.46 0.18
CA ASP A 60 -10.32 10.39 0.97
C ASP A 60 -9.07 10.87 0.27
N GLY A 61 -8.66 10.19 -0.80
CA GLY A 61 -7.50 10.60 -1.58
C GLY A 61 -6.23 9.87 -1.19
N MET A 62 -5.11 10.49 -1.51
CA MET A 62 -3.81 9.88 -1.33
C MET A 62 -3.29 10.11 0.08
N TYR A 63 -2.79 9.06 0.70
CA TYR A 63 -2.14 9.13 1.99
C TYR A 63 -0.69 8.70 1.87
N LYS A 64 0.11 9.22 2.78
CA LYS A 64 1.53 8.92 2.83
C LYS A 64 1.87 8.50 4.24
N SER A 65 2.47 7.33 4.36
CA SER A 65 2.89 6.81 5.66
C SER A 65 4.39 6.94 5.78
N MET A 66 4.83 7.42 6.91
CA MET A 66 6.26 7.56 7.20
C MET A 66 6.64 6.55 8.28
N ASP A 67 7.69 5.83 8.02
CA ASP A 67 8.26 4.92 9.00
C ASP A 67 9.47 5.53 9.66
#